data_c06f9465ea0c2e7cfb7f952de6f2bc9c
#
_entry.id   c06f9465ea0c2e7cfb7f952de6f2bc9c
#
_cell.length_a   1.000
_cell.length_b   1.000
_cell.length_c   1.000
_cell.angle_alpha   90.00
_cell.angle_beta   90.00
_cell.angle_gamma   90.00
#
_symmetry.space_group_name_H-M   'P 1'
#
loop_
_entity.id
_entity.type
_entity.pdbx_description
1 polymer ?
#
loop_
_entity_poly.entity_id
_entity_poly.type
_entity_poly.pdbx_seq_one_letter_code
_entity_poly.pdbx_strand_id
1 'polypeptide(L)'
;MSKVLEVRNLSVSFRTLKGEVQAVRDVSFDIEKGSVTAIVGESGCGKSVTSKSIMGLIKKPGYVSKDSQIIFQGENIQEYNRKQWEAYRGPKCSICFQDALTALNPTMTVGKQIMEKIRVHKKVSKQEAWAEAVQMLERVGIPN
;
A
#
# COMPACT_ATOMS: atom_id res chain seq x y z
N MET A 1 -3.06 20.75 -14.00
CA MET A 1 -3.38 20.17 -12.67
C MET A 1 -2.11 19.50 -12.14
N SER A 2 -1.88 19.48 -10.82
CA SER A 2 -0.67 18.88 -10.27
C SER A 2 -0.83 17.36 -10.15
N LYS A 3 0.11 16.61 -10.70
CA LYS A 3 0.16 15.15 -10.56
C LYS A 3 0.56 14.78 -9.13
N VAL A 4 -0.15 13.83 -8.53
CA VAL A 4 0.18 13.28 -7.21
C VAL A 4 0.99 12.00 -7.32
N LEU A 5 0.75 11.21 -8.37
CA LEU A 5 1.48 9.99 -8.67
C LEU A 5 1.76 9.92 -10.18
N GLU A 6 2.99 9.54 -10.51
CA GLU A 6 3.41 9.23 -11.87
C GLU A 6 4.03 7.84 -11.88
N VAL A 7 3.53 6.97 -12.73
CA VAL A 7 4.09 5.64 -12.96
C VAL A 7 4.65 5.61 -14.37
N ARG A 8 5.92 5.20 -14.50
CA ARG A 8 6.64 5.15 -15.78
C ARG A 8 7.25 3.78 -15.98
N ASN A 9 6.96 3.18 -17.11
CA ASN A 9 7.55 1.91 -17.57
C ASN A 9 7.49 0.80 -16.51
N LEU A 10 6.40 0.77 -15.72
CA LEU A 10 6.25 -0.20 -14.64
C LEU A 10 6.23 -1.61 -15.19
N SER A 11 7.25 -2.38 -14.84
CA SER A 11 7.35 -3.79 -15.15
C SER A 11 7.63 -4.58 -13.88
N VAL A 12 6.83 -5.63 -13.65
CA VAL A 12 6.92 -6.47 -12.44
C VAL A 12 6.96 -7.92 -12.86
N SER A 13 7.98 -8.63 -12.38
CA SER A 13 8.18 -10.04 -12.66
C SER A 13 8.29 -10.86 -11.38
N PHE A 14 7.95 -12.13 -11.47
CA PHE A 14 8.09 -13.13 -10.41
C PHE A 14 8.95 -14.29 -10.91
N ARG A 15 10.02 -14.61 -10.18
CA ARG A 15 10.85 -15.78 -10.45
C ARG A 15 10.14 -17.02 -9.93
N THR A 16 9.96 -18.00 -10.79
CA THR A 16 9.35 -19.30 -10.47
C THR A 16 10.31 -20.44 -10.83
N LEU A 17 10.02 -21.65 -10.36
CA LEU A 17 10.81 -22.85 -10.74
C LEU A 17 10.76 -23.14 -12.24
N LYS A 18 9.72 -22.68 -12.94
CA LYS A 18 9.53 -22.88 -14.39
C LYS A 18 10.01 -21.70 -15.24
N GLY A 19 10.63 -20.69 -14.61
CA GLY A 19 11.09 -19.49 -15.29
C GLY A 19 10.50 -18.21 -14.69
N GLU A 20 10.50 -17.14 -15.45
CA GLU A 20 10.03 -15.82 -15.03
C GLU A 20 8.62 -15.56 -15.56
N VAL A 21 7.76 -15.08 -14.68
CA VAL A 21 6.40 -14.65 -15.02
C VAL A 21 6.33 -13.14 -14.94
N GLN A 22 6.12 -12.47 -16.06
CA GLN A 22 5.91 -11.02 -16.13
C GLN A 22 4.44 -10.69 -15.84
N ALA A 23 4.17 -10.18 -14.65
CA ALA A 23 2.81 -9.86 -14.21
C ALA A 23 2.35 -8.44 -14.63
N VAL A 24 3.28 -7.51 -14.80
CA VAL A 24 3.04 -6.16 -15.33
C VAL A 24 4.13 -5.88 -16.35
N ARG A 25 3.75 -5.31 -17.50
CA ARG A 25 4.65 -5.06 -18.62
C ARG A 25 4.50 -3.63 -19.10
N ASP A 26 5.52 -2.81 -18.87
CA ASP A 26 5.67 -1.45 -19.38
C ASP A 26 4.42 -0.57 -19.25
N VAL A 27 3.86 -0.50 -18.04
CA VAL A 27 2.66 0.27 -17.76
C VAL A 27 3.04 1.67 -17.28
N SER A 28 2.47 2.68 -17.93
CA SER A 28 2.67 4.09 -17.57
C SER A 28 1.32 4.81 -17.44
N PHE A 29 1.13 5.57 -16.36
CA PHE A 29 -0.05 6.40 -16.13
C PHE A 29 0.24 7.47 -15.07
N ASP A 30 -0.66 8.45 -15.00
CA ASP A 30 -0.62 9.54 -14.03
C ASP A 30 -1.91 9.59 -13.21
N ILE A 31 -1.79 10.03 -11.96
CA ILE A 31 -2.94 10.36 -11.10
C ILE A 31 -2.81 11.83 -10.70
N GLU A 32 -3.84 12.60 -11.00
CA GLU A 32 -3.91 14.01 -10.62
C GLU A 32 -4.43 14.16 -9.19
N LYS A 33 -4.03 15.25 -8.55
CA LYS A 33 -4.51 15.58 -7.21
C LYS A 33 -6.04 15.78 -7.20
N GLY A 34 -6.71 15.07 -6.29
CA GLY A 34 -8.17 15.14 -6.14
C GLY A 34 -8.96 14.36 -7.19
N SER A 35 -8.30 13.63 -8.09
CA SER A 35 -8.98 12.78 -9.07
C SER A 35 -9.24 11.37 -8.53
N VAL A 36 -10.15 10.67 -9.20
CA VAL A 36 -10.39 9.23 -9.04
C VAL A 36 -9.98 8.53 -10.32
N THR A 37 -9.05 7.59 -10.22
CA THR A 37 -8.56 6.80 -11.36
C THR A 37 -8.95 5.33 -11.16
N ALA A 38 -9.60 4.72 -12.15
CA ALA A 38 -9.95 3.31 -12.15
C ALA A 38 -9.00 2.50 -13.04
N ILE A 39 -8.47 1.39 -12.52
CA ILE A 39 -7.73 0.39 -13.29
C ILE A 39 -8.66 -0.79 -13.53
N VAL A 40 -9.09 -0.96 -14.77
CA VAL A 40 -10.02 -2.03 -15.20
C VAL A 40 -9.29 -3.09 -16.01
N GLY A 41 -9.81 -4.32 -15.98
CA GLY A 41 -9.27 -5.46 -16.73
C GLY A 41 -9.71 -6.79 -16.12
N GLU A 42 -9.42 -7.89 -16.80
CA GLU A 42 -9.77 -9.24 -16.37
C GLU A 42 -9.01 -9.70 -15.12
N SER A 43 -9.47 -10.80 -14.51
CA SER A 43 -8.75 -11.42 -13.39
C SER A 43 -7.35 -11.86 -13.85
N GLY A 44 -6.33 -11.58 -13.02
CA GLY A 44 -4.95 -11.95 -13.35
C GLY A 44 -4.18 -10.97 -14.25
N CYS A 45 -4.80 -9.91 -14.80
CA CYS A 45 -4.12 -8.96 -15.71
C CYS A 45 -3.15 -7.97 -15.03
N GLY A 46 -2.83 -8.14 -13.75
CA GLY A 46 -1.80 -7.31 -13.08
C GLY A 46 -2.31 -6.14 -12.24
N LYS A 47 -3.62 -5.84 -12.17
CA LYS A 47 -4.17 -4.70 -11.39
C LYS A 47 -3.67 -4.63 -9.95
N SER A 48 -3.84 -5.73 -9.21
CA SER A 48 -3.40 -5.82 -7.82
C SER A 48 -1.88 -5.77 -7.68
N VAL A 49 -1.14 -6.26 -8.67
CA VAL A 49 0.33 -6.18 -8.68
C VAL A 49 0.76 -4.72 -8.88
N THR A 50 0.12 -4.00 -9.78
CA THR A 50 0.35 -2.56 -9.99
C THR A 50 0.11 -1.76 -8.70
N SER A 51 -1.04 -1.96 -8.04
CA SER A 51 -1.34 -1.28 -6.76
C SER A 51 -0.34 -1.64 -5.66
N LYS A 52 0.06 -2.92 -5.56
CA LYS A 52 1.08 -3.36 -4.59
C LYS A 52 2.46 -2.77 -4.89
N SER A 53 2.79 -2.54 -6.16
CA SER A 53 4.05 -1.89 -6.55
C SER A 53 4.12 -0.44 -6.05
N ILE A 54 3.04 0.31 -6.20
CA ILE A 54 2.92 1.69 -5.68
C ILE A 54 3.09 1.73 -4.16
N MET A 55 2.65 0.69 -3.46
CA MET A 55 2.82 0.57 -2.01
C MET A 55 4.17 -0.04 -1.59
N GLY A 56 5.05 -0.42 -2.54
CA GLY A 56 6.30 -1.13 -2.25
C GLY A 56 6.08 -2.47 -1.56
N LEU A 57 5.00 -3.17 -1.90
CA LEU A 57 4.61 -4.44 -1.29
C LEU A 57 4.96 -5.66 -2.16
N ILE A 58 5.72 -5.47 -3.23
CA ILE A 58 6.23 -6.59 -4.02
C ILE A 58 7.36 -7.27 -3.23
N LYS A 59 7.13 -8.50 -2.81
CA LYS A 59 8.09 -9.30 -2.04
C LYS A 59 8.70 -10.37 -2.92
N LYS A 60 9.92 -10.79 -2.59
CA LYS A 60 10.58 -11.96 -3.21
C LYS A 60 9.62 -13.16 -3.23
N PRO A 61 9.56 -13.93 -4.31
CA PRO A 61 10.44 -13.91 -5.48
C PRO A 61 10.09 -12.86 -6.55
N GLY A 62 9.11 -11.94 -6.28
CA GLY A 62 8.76 -10.84 -7.15
C GLY A 62 9.74 -9.66 -7.04
N TYR A 63 9.83 -8.90 -8.12
CA TYR A 63 10.62 -7.67 -8.18
C TYR A 63 10.05 -6.68 -9.19
N VAL A 64 10.28 -5.40 -8.94
CA VAL A 64 10.00 -4.32 -9.88
C VAL A 64 11.28 -4.08 -10.69
N SER A 65 11.15 -3.89 -12.01
CA SER A 65 12.29 -3.59 -12.89
C SER A 65 12.99 -2.31 -12.45
N LYS A 66 14.31 -2.25 -12.64
CA LYS A 66 15.11 -1.06 -12.36
C LYS A 66 14.79 0.12 -13.31
N ASP A 67 14.27 -0.18 -14.49
CA ASP A 67 13.88 0.83 -15.49
C ASP A 67 12.50 1.45 -15.19
N SER A 68 11.77 0.86 -14.25
CA SER A 68 10.50 1.40 -13.78
C SER A 68 10.72 2.59 -12.85
N GLN A 69 9.82 3.56 -12.89
CA GLN A 69 9.80 4.68 -11.94
C GLN A 69 8.40 4.84 -11.37
N ILE A 70 8.33 5.03 -10.07
CA ILE A 70 7.10 5.38 -9.36
C ILE A 70 7.38 6.67 -8.60
N ILE A 71 6.84 7.78 -9.12
CA ILE A 71 7.11 9.12 -8.61
C ILE A 71 5.88 9.59 -7.84
N PHE A 72 6.02 9.80 -6.55
CA PHE A 72 4.97 10.33 -5.68
C PHE A 72 5.34 11.74 -5.22
N GLN A 73 4.52 12.72 -5.60
CA GLN A 73 4.75 14.15 -5.29
C GLN A 73 6.16 14.63 -5.66
N GLY A 74 6.69 14.15 -6.78
CA GLY A 74 8.02 14.52 -7.31
C GLY A 74 9.18 13.66 -6.80
N GLU A 75 8.96 12.72 -5.88
CA GLU A 75 10.00 11.84 -5.35
C GLU A 75 9.85 10.40 -5.89
N ASN A 76 10.94 9.79 -6.34
CA ASN A 76 10.94 8.37 -6.75
C ASN A 76 10.89 7.46 -5.51
N ILE A 77 9.73 6.87 -5.24
CA ILE A 77 9.51 6.05 -4.05
C ILE A 77 10.22 4.69 -4.09
N GLN A 78 10.70 4.23 -5.25
CA GLN A 78 11.46 3.00 -5.34
C GLN A 78 12.83 3.08 -4.63
N GLU A 79 13.34 4.29 -4.46
CA GLU A 79 14.59 4.58 -3.78
C GLU A 79 14.42 4.74 -2.26
N TYR A 80 13.19 4.65 -1.75
CA TYR A 80 12.89 4.86 -0.35
C TYR A 80 13.56 3.81 0.54
N ASN A 81 14.23 4.29 1.59
CA ASN A 81 14.70 3.48 2.69
C ASN A 81 13.53 3.10 3.63
N ARG A 82 13.79 2.25 4.63
CA ARG A 82 12.78 1.77 5.57
C ARG A 82 11.99 2.91 6.25
N LYS A 83 12.66 3.96 6.72
CA LYS A 83 12.03 5.09 7.42
C LYS A 83 11.12 5.90 6.48
N GLN A 84 11.54 6.07 5.23
CA GLN A 84 10.74 6.77 4.22
C GLN A 84 9.49 5.96 3.86
N TRP A 85 9.60 4.63 3.74
CA TRP A 85 8.45 3.76 3.56
C TRP A 85 7.47 3.80 4.74
N GLU A 86 7.95 3.85 5.98
CA GLU A 86 7.12 4.00 7.18
C GLU A 86 6.37 5.34 7.20
N ALA A 87 7.01 6.43 6.76
CA ALA A 87 6.40 7.75 6.63
C ALA A 87 5.42 7.86 5.44
N TYR A 88 5.60 7.04 4.40
CA TYR A 88 4.74 7.01 3.22
C TYR A 88 3.47 6.20 3.47
N ARG A 89 3.64 4.96 3.98
CA ARG A 89 2.54 4.02 4.20
C ARG A 89 1.71 4.42 5.42
N GLY A 90 0.46 4.69 5.19
CA GLY A 90 -0.50 5.16 6.20
C GLY A 90 -0.71 6.68 6.13
N PRO A 91 0.27 7.53 6.44
CA PRO A 91 0.07 8.98 6.42
C PRO A 91 -0.16 9.59 5.03
N LYS A 92 0.58 9.10 4.02
CA LYS A 92 0.51 9.65 2.65
C LYS A 92 -0.25 8.76 1.67
N CYS A 93 -0.14 7.44 1.82
CA CYS A 93 -0.78 6.47 0.95
C CYS A 93 -1.23 5.25 1.74
N SER A 94 -2.45 4.77 1.50
CA SER A 94 -3.01 3.58 2.13
C SER A 94 -3.62 2.67 1.08
N ILE A 95 -3.79 1.39 1.42
CA ILE A 95 -4.41 0.39 0.57
C ILE A 95 -5.50 -0.35 1.34
N CYS A 96 -6.65 -0.52 0.71
CA CYS A 96 -7.70 -1.40 1.19
C CYS A 96 -7.68 -2.67 0.34
N PHE A 97 -7.47 -3.82 0.98
CA PHE A 97 -7.46 -5.11 0.28
C PHE A 97 -8.89 -5.62 0.04
N GLN A 98 -9.06 -6.38 -1.02
CA GLN A 98 -10.36 -6.98 -1.39
C GLN A 98 -10.89 -7.91 -0.29
N ASP A 99 -10.00 -8.68 0.35
CA ASP A 99 -10.33 -9.56 1.47
C ASP A 99 -9.85 -8.91 2.78
N ALA A 100 -10.71 -8.09 3.37
CA ALA A 100 -10.42 -7.37 4.60
C ALA A 100 -10.28 -8.30 5.81
N LEU A 101 -10.96 -9.46 5.83
CA LEU A 101 -10.92 -10.40 6.96
C LEU A 101 -9.56 -11.07 7.09
N THR A 102 -8.87 -11.37 5.98
CA THR A 102 -7.52 -11.94 5.99
C THR A 102 -6.44 -10.92 6.30
N ALA A 103 -6.76 -9.63 6.32
CA ALA A 103 -5.81 -8.57 6.63
C ALA A 103 -5.50 -8.46 8.13
N LEU A 104 -6.37 -8.97 8.98
CA LEU A 104 -6.16 -8.97 10.42
C LEU A 104 -5.29 -10.15 10.86
N ASN A 105 -4.38 -9.88 11.80
CA ASN A 105 -3.59 -10.94 12.43
C ASN A 105 -4.47 -11.70 13.45
N PRO A 106 -4.76 -13.02 13.25
CA PRO A 106 -5.64 -13.77 14.12
C PRO A 106 -5.07 -14.00 15.53
N THR A 107 -3.76 -13.81 15.72
CA THR A 107 -3.10 -13.98 17.03
C THR A 107 -3.14 -12.72 17.90
N MET A 108 -3.69 -11.62 17.39
CA MET A 108 -3.80 -10.35 18.11
C MET A 108 -5.24 -9.87 18.14
N THR A 109 -5.64 -9.23 19.23
CA THR A 109 -6.94 -8.57 19.31
C THR A 109 -7.00 -7.37 18.35
N VAL A 110 -8.19 -7.07 17.82
CA VAL A 110 -8.41 -5.95 16.89
C VAL A 110 -7.95 -4.63 17.50
N GLY A 111 -8.29 -4.36 18.76
CA GLY A 111 -7.88 -3.16 19.48
C GLY A 111 -6.35 -3.00 19.54
N LYS A 112 -5.59 -4.09 19.77
CA LYS A 112 -4.11 -4.02 19.75
C LYS A 112 -3.58 -3.68 18.36
N GLN A 113 -4.17 -4.19 17.28
CA GLN A 113 -3.74 -3.90 15.91
C GLN A 113 -4.02 -2.45 15.53
N ILE A 114 -5.17 -1.89 15.95
CA ILE A 114 -5.48 -0.48 15.74
C ILE A 114 -4.49 0.41 16.53
N MET A 115 -4.25 0.07 17.81
CA MET A 115 -3.29 0.80 18.66
C MET A 115 -1.88 0.80 18.07
N GLU A 116 -1.44 -0.33 17.50
CA GLU A 116 -0.10 -0.43 16.87
C GLU A 116 0.02 0.60 15.77
N LYS A 117 -0.96 0.68 14.87
CA LYS A 117 -0.99 1.67 13.80
C LYS A 117 -0.97 3.11 14.34
N ILE A 118 -1.77 3.41 15.36
CA ILE A 118 -1.81 4.74 15.98
C ILE A 118 -0.42 5.12 16.53
N ARG A 119 0.21 4.23 17.26
CA ARG A 119 1.51 4.48 17.92
C ARG A 119 2.69 4.54 16.95
N VAL A 120 2.60 3.86 15.80
CA VAL A 120 3.64 3.97 14.75
C VAL A 120 3.64 5.38 14.13
N HIS A 121 2.48 6.00 14.00
CA HIS A 121 2.34 7.28 13.31
C HIS A 121 2.15 8.49 14.24
N LYS A 122 1.82 8.26 15.51
CA LYS A 122 1.60 9.31 16.51
C LYS A 122 2.46 9.05 17.75
N LYS A 123 3.05 10.10 18.29
CA LYS A 123 3.75 10.05 19.58
C LYS A 123 2.74 10.17 20.71
N VAL A 124 2.01 9.11 21.00
CA VAL A 124 0.97 9.04 22.04
C VAL A 124 1.26 7.91 23.03
N SER A 125 0.76 8.07 24.27
CA SER A 125 0.82 7.02 25.28
C SER A 125 -0.03 5.80 24.89
N LYS A 126 0.19 4.69 25.59
CA LYS A 126 -0.62 3.47 25.38
C LYS A 126 -2.09 3.70 25.74
N GLN A 127 -2.39 4.51 26.75
CA GLN A 127 -3.76 4.81 27.17
C GLN A 127 -4.49 5.68 26.15
N GLU A 128 -3.84 6.71 25.61
CA GLU A 128 -4.41 7.55 24.56
C GLU A 128 -4.64 6.76 23.28
N ALA A 129 -3.70 5.89 22.88
CA ALA A 129 -3.88 5.03 21.72
C ALA A 129 -5.03 4.03 21.89
N TRP A 130 -5.24 3.52 23.10
CA TRP A 130 -6.38 2.65 23.40
C TRP A 130 -7.71 3.41 23.29
N ALA A 131 -7.81 4.58 23.92
CA ALA A 131 -9.00 5.41 23.86
C ALA A 131 -9.36 5.77 22.41
N GLU A 132 -8.37 6.16 21.59
CA GLU A 132 -8.57 6.44 20.16
C GLU A 132 -9.02 5.18 19.39
N ALA A 133 -8.47 4.01 19.69
CA ALA A 133 -8.87 2.75 19.06
C ALA A 133 -10.33 2.39 19.37
N VAL A 134 -10.76 2.57 20.63
CA VAL A 134 -12.17 2.35 21.04
C VAL A 134 -13.09 3.31 20.27
N GLN A 135 -12.77 4.60 20.23
CA GLN A 135 -13.56 5.59 19.48
C GLN A 135 -13.67 5.23 17.98
N MET A 136 -12.59 4.69 17.37
CA MET A 136 -12.64 4.26 15.97
C MET A 136 -13.61 3.10 15.77
N LEU A 137 -13.65 2.12 16.69
CA LEU A 137 -14.57 0.99 16.63
C LEU A 137 -16.03 1.44 16.81
N GLU A 138 -16.28 2.32 17.78
CA GLU A 138 -17.62 2.90 17.99
C GLU A 138 -18.14 3.66 16.75
N ARG A 139 -17.25 4.44 16.08
CA ARG A 139 -17.60 5.19 14.87
C ARG A 139 -18.04 4.30 13.71
N VAL A 140 -17.57 3.06 13.65
CA VAL A 140 -17.97 2.06 12.64
C VAL A 140 -19.05 1.12 13.14
N GLY A 141 -19.67 1.40 14.31
CA GLY A 141 -20.80 0.66 14.85
C GLY A 141 -20.43 -0.67 15.53
N ILE A 142 -19.17 -0.85 15.91
CA ILE A 142 -18.75 -2.01 16.69
C ILE A 142 -18.84 -1.62 18.18
N PRO A 143 -19.81 -2.17 18.95
CA PRO A 143 -19.97 -1.86 20.37
C PRO A 143 -18.82 -2.45 21.21
N ASN A 144 -18.65 -1.90 22.42
CA ASN A 144 -17.72 -2.40 23.45
C ASN A 144 -18.12 -3.80 23.94
#